data_862d18c3f85b0033b4091780c21498ba
#
_entry.id   862d18c3f85b0033b4091780c21498ba
#
_cell.length_a   1.000
_cell.length_b   1.000
_cell.length_c   1.000
_cell.angle_alpha   90.00
_cell.angle_beta   90.00
_cell.angle_gamma   90.00
#
_symmetry.space_group_name_H-M   'P 1'
#
loop_
_entity.id
_entity.type
_entity.pdbx_description
1 polymer ?
#
loop_
_entity_poly.entity_id
_entity_poly.type
_entity_poly.pdbx_seq_one_letter_code
_entity_poly.pdbx_strand_id
1 'polypeptide(L)'
;MVNYILGHHDDVELVGFVDDSHEMRDAQMHDLPVLGDASALPGLRSEGVEGAIVAVGDNQARGRLAEELTRMGFALVNAIHPSAVISRNVKLGKGLIVGAGVVMYVNPTVGDNVFIGPRAVISHDTHVGNNALLSVGCVVGARVDLEDYAFVGAGATVQAPGWGPEARIRVGRNAVIGAGAVVVRDVPANAIVVGVPAKLLRYKEGMA
;
A
#
# COMPACT_ATOMS: atom_id res chain seq x y z
N MET A 1 -11.29 1.21 -7.95
CA MET A 1 -10.68 -0.07 -7.50
C MET A 1 -11.20 -0.48 -6.12
N VAL A 2 -11.04 0.35 -5.09
CA VAL A 2 -11.43 0.01 -3.70
C VAL A 2 -12.91 -0.36 -3.60
N ASN A 3 -13.83 0.45 -4.11
CA ASN A 3 -15.26 0.14 -4.10
C ASN A 3 -15.60 -1.15 -4.84
N TYR A 4 -14.92 -1.45 -5.96
CA TYR A 4 -15.09 -2.72 -6.67
C TYR A 4 -14.67 -3.91 -5.78
N ILE A 5 -13.55 -3.78 -5.05
CA ILE A 5 -13.09 -4.83 -4.14
C ILE A 5 -14.06 -4.99 -2.97
N LEU A 6 -14.42 -3.90 -2.30
CA LEU A 6 -15.30 -3.94 -1.12
C LEU A 6 -16.73 -4.36 -1.48
N GLY A 7 -17.21 -4.07 -2.67
CA GLY A 7 -18.50 -4.58 -3.16
C GLY A 7 -18.60 -6.10 -3.31
N HIS A 8 -17.49 -6.85 -3.13
CA HIS A 8 -17.47 -8.31 -3.05
C HIS A 8 -17.42 -8.84 -1.60
N HIS A 9 -17.50 -7.96 -0.61
CA HIS A 9 -17.49 -8.31 0.80
C HIS A 9 -18.88 -8.13 1.38
N ASP A 10 -19.56 -9.22 1.72
CA ASP A 10 -20.93 -9.22 2.23
C ASP A 10 -21.05 -8.61 3.64
N ASP A 11 -19.93 -8.44 4.35
CA ASP A 11 -19.82 -7.89 5.69
C ASP A 11 -19.51 -6.39 5.73
N VAL A 12 -19.43 -5.73 4.57
CA VAL A 12 -19.10 -4.30 4.44
C VAL A 12 -20.18 -3.58 3.64
N GLU A 13 -20.78 -2.58 4.26
CA GLU A 13 -21.65 -1.60 3.58
C GLU A 13 -20.85 -0.34 3.25
N LEU A 14 -20.76 -0.01 1.97
CA LEU A 14 -20.12 1.22 1.51
C LEU A 14 -21.13 2.36 1.51
N VAL A 15 -20.92 3.38 2.35
CA VAL A 15 -21.82 4.52 2.47
C VAL A 15 -21.48 5.66 1.49
N GLY A 16 -20.24 5.80 1.06
CA GLY A 16 -19.81 6.82 0.10
C GLY A 16 -18.33 7.14 0.14
N PHE A 17 -17.98 8.25 -0.48
CA PHE A 17 -16.62 8.78 -0.55
C PHE A 17 -16.51 10.11 0.20
N VAL A 18 -15.32 10.39 0.72
CA VAL A 18 -14.93 11.71 1.22
C VAL A 18 -13.75 12.18 0.37
N ASP A 19 -13.86 13.38 -0.22
CA ASP A 19 -12.83 13.94 -1.11
C ASP A 19 -12.75 15.45 -0.92
N ASP A 20 -11.53 15.97 -0.71
CA ASP A 20 -11.29 17.40 -0.49
C ASP A 20 -11.33 18.24 -1.78
N SER A 21 -11.39 17.58 -2.95
CA SER A 21 -11.46 18.23 -4.24
C SER A 21 -12.81 18.96 -4.42
N HIS A 22 -12.75 20.24 -4.71
CA HIS A 22 -13.95 21.05 -4.94
C HIS A 22 -14.81 20.53 -6.11
N GLU A 23 -14.16 19.89 -7.10
CA GLU A 23 -14.82 19.32 -8.27
C GLU A 23 -15.65 18.07 -7.94
N MET A 24 -15.35 17.44 -6.81
CA MET A 24 -16.03 16.22 -6.37
C MET A 24 -17.24 16.50 -5.45
N ARG A 25 -17.50 17.74 -5.10
CA ARG A 25 -18.68 18.10 -4.30
C ARG A 25 -19.96 17.70 -5.01
N ASP A 26 -20.87 17.07 -4.29
CA ASP A 26 -22.15 16.58 -4.79
C ASP A 26 -22.05 15.58 -5.96
N ALA A 27 -20.83 15.08 -6.24
CA ALA A 27 -20.62 14.08 -7.28
C ALA A 27 -21.05 12.68 -6.82
N GLN A 28 -21.29 11.82 -7.80
CA GLN A 28 -21.41 10.38 -7.59
C GLN A 28 -20.21 9.68 -8.23
N MET A 29 -19.62 8.75 -7.50
CA MET A 29 -18.56 7.87 -7.98
C MET A 29 -19.02 6.41 -7.86
N HIS A 30 -19.12 5.73 -8.99
CA HIS A 30 -19.51 4.31 -9.00
C HIS A 30 -20.80 4.03 -8.20
N ASP A 31 -21.84 4.82 -8.46
CA ASP A 31 -23.16 4.74 -7.83
C ASP A 31 -23.19 5.06 -6.33
N LEU A 32 -22.10 5.58 -5.77
CA LEU A 32 -22.00 6.04 -4.39
C LEU A 32 -21.81 7.56 -4.33
N PRO A 33 -22.41 8.23 -3.33
CA PRO A 33 -22.27 9.67 -3.18
C PRO A 33 -20.88 10.07 -2.67
N VAL A 34 -20.44 11.28 -3.02
CA VAL A 34 -19.40 11.99 -2.30
C VAL A 34 -20.07 12.74 -1.15
N LEU A 35 -19.77 12.32 0.07
CA LEU A 35 -20.42 12.75 1.32
C LEU A 35 -19.90 14.10 1.83
N GLY A 36 -18.91 14.67 1.16
CA GLY A 36 -18.26 15.93 1.48
C GLY A 36 -16.74 15.82 1.52
N ASP A 37 -16.11 16.82 2.10
CA ASP A 37 -14.68 16.87 2.40
C ASP A 37 -14.36 16.29 3.79
N ALA A 38 -13.10 16.36 4.24
CA ALA A 38 -12.66 15.83 5.52
C ALA A 38 -13.46 16.40 6.73
N SER A 39 -14.10 17.55 6.61
CA SER A 39 -14.94 18.13 7.69
C SER A 39 -16.21 17.33 7.96
N ALA A 40 -16.64 16.48 7.02
CA ALA A 40 -17.80 15.59 7.21
C ALA A 40 -17.50 14.38 8.12
N LEU A 41 -16.23 13.99 8.27
CA LEU A 41 -15.84 12.79 9.00
C LEU A 41 -16.38 12.68 10.43
N PRO A 42 -16.34 13.73 11.28
CA PRO A 42 -16.91 13.63 12.64
C PRO A 42 -18.42 13.35 12.63
N GLY A 43 -19.17 13.95 11.69
CA GLY A 43 -20.60 13.70 11.49
C GLY A 43 -20.87 12.25 11.11
N LEU A 44 -20.17 11.74 10.10
CA LEU A 44 -20.28 10.36 9.64
C LEU A 44 -19.97 9.37 10.77
N ARG A 45 -18.96 9.65 11.59
CA ARG A 45 -18.64 8.81 12.75
C ARG A 45 -19.78 8.78 13.78
N SER A 46 -20.44 9.92 14.02
CA SER A 46 -21.59 10.01 14.94
C SER A 46 -22.85 9.35 14.39
N GLU A 47 -22.99 9.26 13.08
CA GLU A 47 -24.07 8.58 12.36
C GLU A 47 -23.89 7.06 12.30
N GLY A 48 -22.77 6.54 12.82
CA GLY A 48 -22.54 5.10 12.94
C GLY A 48 -21.58 4.52 11.87
N VAL A 49 -20.92 5.35 11.06
CA VAL A 49 -19.86 4.86 10.17
C VAL A 49 -18.66 4.42 10.99
N GLU A 50 -18.35 3.13 10.98
CA GLU A 50 -17.33 2.53 11.86
C GLU A 50 -15.96 2.44 11.19
N GLY A 51 -15.91 2.20 9.89
CA GLY A 51 -14.70 1.93 9.14
C GLY A 51 -14.37 2.96 8.07
N ALA A 52 -13.08 3.06 7.74
CA ALA A 52 -12.59 3.86 6.64
C ALA A 52 -11.39 3.20 5.97
N ILE A 53 -11.17 3.54 4.70
CA ILE A 53 -9.99 3.14 3.94
C ILE A 53 -9.45 4.32 3.14
N VAL A 54 -8.13 4.53 3.15
CA VAL A 54 -7.50 5.65 2.45
C VAL A 54 -7.02 5.22 1.07
N ALA A 55 -7.67 5.72 0.02
CA ALA A 55 -7.38 5.37 -1.37
C ALA A 55 -6.51 6.43 -2.10
N VAL A 56 -5.58 7.05 -1.39
CA VAL A 56 -4.68 8.09 -1.90
C VAL A 56 -3.35 7.49 -2.35
N GLY A 57 -2.89 7.86 -3.56
CA GLY A 57 -1.67 7.30 -4.16
C GLY A 57 -0.37 7.80 -3.52
N ASP A 58 -0.34 9.02 -2.98
CA ASP A 58 0.82 9.54 -2.28
C ASP A 58 0.98 8.86 -0.91
N ASN A 59 2.11 8.20 -0.67
CA ASN A 59 2.35 7.42 0.54
C ASN A 59 2.32 8.28 1.82
N GLN A 60 2.85 9.50 1.75
CA GLN A 60 2.91 10.40 2.91
C GLN A 60 1.52 10.96 3.24
N ALA A 61 0.77 11.38 2.22
CA ALA A 61 -0.61 11.82 2.40
C ALA A 61 -1.49 10.67 2.93
N ARG A 62 -1.36 9.47 2.33
CA ARG A 62 -2.09 8.28 2.78
C ARG A 62 -1.80 7.95 4.25
N GLY A 63 -0.53 8.04 4.68
CA GLY A 63 -0.15 7.82 6.07
C GLY A 63 -0.78 8.84 7.03
N ARG A 64 -0.69 10.13 6.70
CA ARG A 64 -1.31 11.20 7.53
C ARG A 64 -2.82 11.03 7.68
N LEU A 65 -3.50 10.74 6.58
CA LEU A 65 -4.95 10.54 6.58
C LEU A 65 -5.36 9.30 7.40
N ALA A 66 -4.60 8.20 7.30
CA ALA A 66 -4.86 6.99 8.09
C ALA A 66 -4.67 7.24 9.60
N GLU A 67 -3.66 8.00 10.00
CA GLU A 67 -3.45 8.41 11.39
C GLU A 67 -4.58 9.31 11.89
N GLU A 68 -5.07 10.22 11.06
CA GLU A 68 -6.18 11.12 11.38
C GLU A 68 -7.48 10.34 11.59
N LEU A 69 -7.84 9.46 10.65
CA LEU A 69 -9.01 8.59 10.78
C LEU A 69 -8.96 7.74 12.05
N THR A 70 -7.78 7.18 12.35
CA THR A 70 -7.59 6.38 13.58
C THR A 70 -7.80 7.22 14.84
N ARG A 71 -7.30 8.48 14.86
CA ARG A 71 -7.54 9.42 15.98
C ARG A 71 -9.01 9.80 16.14
N MET A 72 -9.75 9.86 15.05
CA MET A 72 -11.21 10.09 15.06
C MET A 72 -12.02 8.85 15.46
N GLY A 73 -11.37 7.69 15.69
CA GLY A 73 -12.02 6.46 16.11
C GLY A 73 -12.55 5.59 14.98
N PHE A 74 -12.16 5.83 13.74
CA PHE A 74 -12.46 4.91 12.64
C PHE A 74 -11.54 3.68 12.68
N ALA A 75 -12.11 2.51 12.41
CA ALA A 75 -11.34 1.32 12.12
C ALA A 75 -10.80 1.38 10.68
N LEU A 76 -9.49 1.13 10.48
CA LEU A 76 -8.95 0.99 9.12
C LEU A 76 -9.35 -0.37 8.55
N VAL A 77 -10.11 -0.35 7.45
CA VAL A 77 -10.66 -1.55 6.79
C VAL A 77 -9.71 -2.05 5.70
N ASN A 78 -9.61 -3.36 5.55
CA ASN A 78 -8.86 -4.00 4.47
C ASN A 78 -9.76 -4.23 3.25
N ALA A 79 -9.31 -3.78 2.07
CA ALA A 79 -9.92 -4.11 0.79
C ALA A 79 -9.03 -5.13 0.06
N ILE A 80 -9.36 -6.40 0.16
CA ILE A 80 -8.60 -7.50 -0.45
C ILE A 80 -9.41 -8.11 -1.58
N HIS A 81 -8.89 -8.02 -2.80
CA HIS A 81 -9.58 -8.58 -3.97
C HIS A 81 -9.74 -10.11 -3.84
N PRO A 82 -10.91 -10.70 -4.15
CA PRO A 82 -11.16 -12.14 -4.00
C PRO A 82 -10.20 -13.05 -4.77
N SER A 83 -9.60 -12.55 -5.86
CA SER A 83 -8.60 -13.31 -6.64
C SER A 83 -7.18 -13.21 -6.09
N ALA A 84 -6.95 -12.54 -4.97
CA ALA A 84 -5.64 -12.54 -4.32
C ALA A 84 -5.37 -13.91 -3.69
N VAL A 85 -4.16 -14.45 -3.92
CA VAL A 85 -3.71 -15.72 -3.35
C VAL A 85 -2.80 -15.41 -2.17
N ILE A 86 -3.31 -15.56 -0.97
CA ILE A 86 -2.60 -15.24 0.27
C ILE A 86 -2.41 -16.51 1.09
N SER A 87 -1.16 -16.87 1.35
CA SER A 87 -0.83 -18.04 2.15
C SER A 87 -1.28 -17.88 3.61
N ARG A 88 -1.60 -18.99 4.30
CA ARG A 88 -2.17 -18.97 5.66
C ARG A 88 -1.29 -18.30 6.72
N ASN A 89 0.04 -18.29 6.52
CA ASN A 89 0.99 -17.74 7.48
C ASN A 89 1.37 -16.28 7.20
N VAL A 90 0.69 -15.61 6.27
CA VAL A 90 0.89 -14.18 6.01
C VAL A 90 0.26 -13.38 7.15
N LYS A 91 1.03 -12.45 7.72
CA LYS A 91 0.52 -11.51 8.71
C LYS A 91 0.16 -10.21 8.02
N LEU A 92 -1.08 -9.81 8.10
CA LEU A 92 -1.61 -8.59 7.49
C LEU A 92 -1.94 -7.55 8.55
N GLY A 93 -1.54 -6.32 8.31
CA GLY A 93 -1.96 -5.14 9.05
C GLY A 93 -3.39 -4.69 8.69
N LYS A 94 -3.69 -3.43 8.95
CA LYS A 94 -4.98 -2.78 8.74
C LYS A 94 -4.90 -1.74 7.62
N GLY A 95 -6.04 -1.41 7.01
CA GLY A 95 -6.11 -0.38 5.96
C GLY A 95 -5.45 -0.80 4.65
N LEU A 96 -5.34 -2.08 4.38
CA LEU A 96 -4.68 -2.61 3.20
C LEU A 96 -5.57 -2.49 1.96
N ILE A 97 -4.98 -2.14 0.84
CA ILE A 97 -5.60 -2.27 -0.48
C ILE A 97 -4.81 -3.32 -1.25
N VAL A 98 -5.42 -4.48 -1.52
CA VAL A 98 -4.79 -5.60 -2.21
C VAL A 98 -5.52 -5.86 -3.52
N GLY A 99 -4.84 -5.62 -4.64
CA GLY A 99 -5.40 -5.72 -5.98
C GLY A 99 -5.58 -7.14 -6.50
N ALA A 100 -6.23 -7.25 -7.65
CA ALA A 100 -6.51 -8.52 -8.30
C ALA A 100 -5.23 -9.30 -8.65
N GLY A 101 -5.24 -10.61 -8.41
CA GLY A 101 -4.15 -11.51 -8.77
C GLY A 101 -2.84 -11.28 -8.00
N VAL A 102 -2.89 -10.57 -6.88
CA VAL A 102 -1.75 -10.47 -5.95
C VAL A 102 -1.44 -11.87 -5.39
N VAL A 103 -0.16 -12.20 -5.29
CA VAL A 103 0.30 -13.46 -4.70
C VAL A 103 1.23 -13.16 -3.53
N MET A 104 0.90 -13.67 -2.34
CA MET A 104 1.74 -13.63 -1.15
C MET A 104 2.09 -15.05 -0.72
N TYR A 105 3.38 -15.38 -0.76
CA TYR A 105 3.86 -16.72 -0.41
C TYR A 105 3.86 -16.97 1.11
N VAL A 106 4.80 -17.78 1.60
CA VAL A 106 4.84 -18.22 3.00
C VAL A 106 5.56 -17.19 3.88
N ASN A 107 4.96 -16.84 5.02
CA ASN A 107 5.49 -15.99 6.10
C ASN A 107 5.77 -14.50 5.80
N PRO A 108 5.32 -13.84 4.73
CA PRO A 108 5.45 -12.39 4.70
C PRO A 108 4.73 -11.73 5.88
N THR A 109 5.24 -10.57 6.27
CA THR A 109 4.55 -9.65 7.15
C THR A 109 4.29 -8.35 6.40
N VAL A 110 3.07 -7.88 6.42
CA VAL A 110 2.65 -6.62 5.76
C VAL A 110 2.12 -5.70 6.83
N GLY A 111 2.70 -4.52 6.95
CA GLY A 111 2.31 -3.47 7.88
C GLY A 111 0.97 -2.83 7.55
N ASP A 112 0.66 -1.75 8.25
CA ASP A 112 -0.60 -1.03 8.10
C ASP A 112 -0.60 -0.09 6.89
N ASN A 113 -1.79 0.15 6.33
CA ASN A 113 -2.03 1.14 5.29
C ASN A 113 -1.15 0.95 4.03
N VAL A 114 -0.91 -0.32 3.66
CA VAL A 114 -0.12 -0.68 2.48
C VAL A 114 -1.02 -0.85 1.27
N PHE A 115 -0.57 -0.27 0.15
CA PHE A 115 -1.19 -0.48 -1.15
C PHE A 115 -0.40 -1.52 -1.95
N ILE A 116 -1.07 -2.58 -2.39
CA ILE A 116 -0.49 -3.65 -3.21
C ILE A 116 -1.27 -3.73 -4.52
N GLY A 117 -0.66 -3.23 -5.57
CA GLY A 117 -1.25 -3.16 -6.91
C GLY A 117 -1.52 -4.54 -7.52
N PRO A 118 -2.42 -4.61 -8.52
CA PRO A 118 -2.76 -5.86 -9.18
C PRO A 118 -1.53 -6.63 -9.69
N ARG A 119 -1.58 -7.96 -9.57
CA ARG A 119 -0.52 -8.88 -10.02
C ARG A 119 0.86 -8.66 -9.36
N ALA A 120 0.94 -7.95 -8.26
CA ALA A 120 2.17 -7.90 -7.48
C ALA A 120 2.44 -9.26 -6.80
N VAL A 121 3.71 -9.61 -6.66
CA VAL A 121 4.16 -10.84 -6.00
C VAL A 121 5.04 -10.49 -4.82
N ILE A 122 4.72 -11.05 -3.64
CA ILE A 122 5.51 -10.94 -2.42
C ILE A 122 5.96 -12.35 -2.04
N SER A 123 7.26 -12.59 -2.12
CA SER A 123 7.83 -13.91 -1.84
C SER A 123 8.01 -14.16 -0.33
N HIS A 124 8.52 -15.33 0.01
CA HIS A 124 8.58 -15.81 1.40
C HIS A 124 9.52 -15.01 2.30
N ASP A 125 9.19 -14.95 3.60
CA ASP A 125 10.01 -14.31 4.65
C ASP A 125 10.35 -12.84 4.38
N THR A 126 9.47 -12.16 3.65
CA THR A 126 9.58 -10.74 3.27
C THR A 126 8.82 -9.89 4.27
N HIS A 127 9.40 -8.73 4.60
CA HIS A 127 8.74 -7.72 5.42
C HIS A 127 8.38 -6.50 4.56
N VAL A 128 7.13 -6.05 4.66
CA VAL A 128 6.64 -4.81 4.06
C VAL A 128 6.20 -3.87 5.17
N GLY A 129 6.90 -2.77 5.31
CA GLY A 129 6.64 -1.73 6.32
C GLY A 129 5.34 -0.97 6.09
N ASN A 130 4.98 -0.14 7.05
CA ASN A 130 3.75 0.65 7.01
C ASN A 130 3.76 1.67 5.87
N ASN A 131 2.59 1.99 5.36
CA ASN A 131 2.39 3.00 4.32
C ASN A 131 3.17 2.74 3.02
N ALA A 132 3.72 1.55 2.81
CA ALA A 132 4.40 1.21 1.56
C ALA A 132 3.42 1.14 0.39
N LEU A 133 3.93 1.32 -0.83
CA LEU A 133 3.19 1.13 -2.07
C LEU A 133 3.96 0.20 -3.01
N LEU A 134 3.35 -0.92 -3.30
CA LEU A 134 3.81 -1.89 -4.27
C LEU A 134 2.94 -1.73 -5.52
N SER A 135 3.50 -1.21 -6.60
CA SER A 135 2.73 -0.92 -7.81
C SER A 135 2.41 -2.17 -8.63
N VAL A 136 1.60 -2.01 -9.67
CA VAL A 136 1.12 -3.10 -10.52
C VAL A 136 2.27 -3.97 -11.05
N GLY A 137 2.13 -5.29 -10.93
CA GLY A 137 3.06 -6.27 -11.49
C GLY A 137 4.48 -6.26 -10.92
N CYS A 138 4.74 -5.57 -9.81
CA CYS A 138 6.05 -5.62 -9.18
C CYS A 138 6.30 -6.99 -8.51
N VAL A 139 7.57 -7.36 -8.38
CA VAL A 139 7.99 -8.60 -7.74
C VAL A 139 8.95 -8.29 -6.61
N VAL A 140 8.56 -8.68 -5.39
CA VAL A 140 9.43 -8.60 -4.21
C VAL A 140 9.88 -10.01 -3.88
N GLY A 141 11.18 -10.24 -4.06
CA GLY A 141 11.82 -11.52 -3.82
C GLY A 141 11.80 -11.95 -2.35
N ALA A 142 12.26 -13.15 -2.09
CA ALA A 142 12.34 -13.67 -0.74
C ALA A 142 13.33 -12.91 0.13
N ARG A 143 13.04 -12.82 1.44
CA ARG A 143 13.95 -12.21 2.43
C ARG A 143 14.34 -10.77 2.08
N VAL A 144 13.35 -10.00 1.66
CA VAL A 144 13.45 -8.55 1.41
C VAL A 144 12.77 -7.81 2.55
N ASP A 145 13.41 -6.76 3.04
CA ASP A 145 12.83 -5.81 3.98
C ASP A 145 12.54 -4.50 3.23
N LEU A 146 11.27 -4.22 2.99
CA LEU A 146 10.80 -2.91 2.55
C LEU A 146 10.44 -2.12 3.81
N GLU A 147 11.18 -1.06 4.09
CA GLU A 147 10.87 -0.20 5.23
C GLU A 147 9.67 0.70 4.96
N ASP A 148 9.19 1.40 6.00
CA ASP A 148 8.00 2.26 5.91
C ASP A 148 8.08 3.25 4.75
N TYR A 149 6.94 3.51 4.13
CA TYR A 149 6.80 4.43 3.00
C TYR A 149 7.61 4.06 1.75
N ALA A 150 8.21 2.88 1.69
CA ALA A 150 8.89 2.43 0.47
C ALA A 150 7.92 2.37 -0.72
N PHE A 151 8.39 2.78 -1.88
CA PHE A 151 7.65 2.74 -3.13
C PHE A 151 8.34 1.79 -4.11
N VAL A 152 7.63 0.77 -4.56
CA VAL A 152 8.08 -0.17 -5.59
C VAL A 152 7.31 0.09 -6.88
N GLY A 153 7.97 0.61 -7.89
CA GLY A 153 7.36 1.00 -9.16
C GLY A 153 6.78 -0.17 -9.97
N ALA A 154 5.93 0.15 -10.93
CA ALA A 154 5.27 -0.84 -11.78
C ALA A 154 6.29 -1.74 -12.49
N GLY A 155 6.09 -3.06 -12.43
CA GLY A 155 6.97 -4.04 -13.03
C GLY A 155 8.39 -4.09 -12.46
N ALA A 156 8.69 -3.36 -11.39
CA ALA A 156 10.00 -3.42 -10.75
C ALA A 156 10.21 -4.76 -10.03
N THR A 157 11.45 -5.20 -9.96
CA THR A 157 11.84 -6.43 -9.26
C THR A 157 12.88 -6.11 -8.19
N VAL A 158 12.62 -6.52 -6.97
CA VAL A 158 13.63 -6.61 -5.92
C VAL A 158 14.04 -8.07 -5.83
N GLN A 159 15.28 -8.38 -6.19
CA GLN A 159 15.76 -9.77 -6.17
C GLN A 159 15.80 -10.34 -4.76
N ALA A 160 15.72 -11.66 -4.66
CA ALA A 160 16.13 -12.31 -3.43
C ALA A 160 17.64 -12.09 -3.21
N PRO A 161 18.10 -11.95 -1.96
CA PRO A 161 19.52 -11.87 -1.66
C PRO A 161 20.23 -13.16 -2.09
N GLY A 162 21.57 -13.11 -2.18
CA GLY A 162 22.40 -14.30 -2.41
C GLY A 162 22.21 -15.38 -1.34
N TRP A 163 22.97 -16.44 -1.45
CA TRP A 163 22.90 -17.59 -0.53
C TRP A 163 23.39 -17.23 0.88
N GLY A 164 22.67 -17.71 1.90
CA GLY A 164 22.99 -17.54 3.32
C GLY A 164 21.72 -17.29 4.14
N PRO A 165 21.62 -17.85 5.36
CA PRO A 165 20.41 -17.73 6.17
C PRO A 165 20.14 -16.28 6.62
N GLU A 166 21.19 -15.48 6.79
CA GLU A 166 21.09 -14.07 7.22
C GLU A 166 21.04 -13.07 6.04
N ALA A 167 21.16 -13.57 4.79
CA ALA A 167 21.16 -12.67 3.63
C ALA A 167 19.78 -12.05 3.43
N ARG A 168 19.71 -10.72 3.45
CA ARG A 168 18.52 -9.91 3.17
C ARG A 168 18.88 -8.74 2.27
N ILE A 169 17.93 -8.27 1.46
CA ILE A 169 18.01 -6.97 0.78
C ILE A 169 17.10 -6.01 1.52
N ARG A 170 17.64 -4.85 1.88
CA ARG A 170 16.89 -3.78 2.54
C ARG A 170 16.60 -2.65 1.57
N VAL A 171 15.34 -2.25 1.49
CA VAL A 171 14.90 -1.03 0.80
C VAL A 171 14.51 -0.05 1.89
N GLY A 172 15.34 0.95 2.08
CA GLY A 172 15.24 1.89 3.21
C GLY A 172 13.97 2.72 3.18
N ARG A 173 13.66 3.28 4.34
CA ARG A 173 12.47 4.12 4.56
C ARG A 173 12.33 5.17 3.45
N ASN A 174 11.10 5.32 2.94
CA ASN A 174 10.77 6.33 1.94
C ASN A 174 11.57 6.23 0.61
N ALA A 175 12.30 5.13 0.38
CA ALA A 175 13.00 4.91 -0.89
C ALA A 175 12.00 4.67 -2.03
N VAL A 176 12.42 5.00 -3.24
CA VAL A 176 11.64 4.84 -4.48
C VAL A 176 12.42 3.96 -5.44
N ILE A 177 11.84 2.84 -5.80
CA ILE A 177 12.29 1.99 -6.90
C ILE A 177 11.47 2.36 -8.14
N GLY A 178 12.13 2.88 -9.16
CA GLY A 178 11.47 3.28 -10.41
C GLY A 178 10.84 2.10 -11.15
N ALA A 179 9.87 2.39 -12.03
CA ALA A 179 9.20 1.37 -12.82
C ALA A 179 10.21 0.56 -13.66
N GLY A 180 10.02 -0.76 -13.70
CA GLY A 180 10.88 -1.69 -14.43
C GLY A 180 12.30 -1.84 -13.89
N ALA A 181 12.66 -1.21 -12.78
CA ALA A 181 13.99 -1.33 -12.20
C ALA A 181 14.22 -2.71 -11.56
N VAL A 182 15.47 -3.20 -11.59
CA VAL A 182 15.87 -4.46 -10.95
C VAL A 182 16.88 -4.17 -9.84
N VAL A 183 16.42 -4.26 -8.61
CA VAL A 183 17.22 -4.05 -7.41
C VAL A 183 17.93 -5.35 -7.04
N VAL A 184 19.27 -5.30 -6.91
CA VAL A 184 20.14 -6.45 -6.63
C VAL A 184 20.96 -6.28 -5.34
N ARG A 185 20.79 -5.16 -4.64
CA ARG A 185 21.48 -4.81 -3.40
C ARG A 185 20.64 -3.82 -2.60
N ASP A 186 21.07 -3.52 -1.39
CA ASP A 186 20.39 -2.55 -0.52
C ASP A 186 20.19 -1.19 -1.20
N VAL A 187 19.04 -0.58 -0.89
CA VAL A 187 18.67 0.76 -1.32
C VAL A 187 18.61 1.64 -0.08
N PRO A 188 19.40 2.72 -0.02
CA PRO A 188 19.38 3.64 1.13
C PRO A 188 18.01 4.30 1.34
N ALA A 189 17.74 4.74 2.57
CA ALA A 189 16.56 5.56 2.87
C ALA A 189 16.53 6.83 2.00
N ASN A 190 15.34 7.25 1.58
CA ASN A 190 15.08 8.42 0.73
C ASN A 190 15.72 8.35 -0.66
N ALA A 191 16.40 7.27 -1.04
CA ALA A 191 17.00 7.12 -2.36
C ALA A 191 15.95 6.86 -3.43
N ILE A 192 16.17 7.40 -4.63
CA ILE A 192 15.45 7.05 -5.86
C ILE A 192 16.41 6.26 -6.73
N VAL A 193 16.06 5.00 -7.01
CA VAL A 193 16.87 4.10 -7.84
C VAL A 193 16.12 3.68 -9.08
N VAL A 194 16.83 3.56 -10.22
CA VAL A 194 16.27 3.22 -11.52
C VAL A 194 17.21 2.32 -12.31
N GLY A 195 16.68 1.61 -13.28
CA GLY A 195 17.45 0.85 -14.28
C GLY A 195 17.68 -0.62 -13.92
N VAL A 196 18.41 -1.33 -14.80
CA VAL A 196 18.73 -2.77 -14.72
C VAL A 196 20.23 -2.96 -14.94
N PRO A 197 21.03 -3.28 -13.89
CA PRO A 197 20.64 -3.27 -12.48
C PRO A 197 20.34 -1.85 -11.97
N ALA A 198 19.52 -1.75 -10.93
CA ALA A 198 19.12 -0.46 -10.37
C ALA A 198 20.33 0.30 -9.79
N LYS A 199 20.40 1.58 -10.10
CA LYS A 199 21.43 2.53 -9.63
C LYS A 199 20.77 3.74 -9.02
N LEU A 200 21.46 4.37 -8.07
CA LEU A 200 21.02 5.63 -7.48
C LEU A 200 20.89 6.70 -8.56
N LEU A 201 19.69 7.26 -8.69
CA LEU A 201 19.43 8.43 -9.52
C LEU A 201 19.66 9.72 -8.72
N ARG A 202 19.02 9.82 -7.55
CA ARG A 202 19.15 10.94 -6.60
C ARG A 202 18.52 10.58 -5.27
N TYR A 203 18.70 11.41 -4.28
CA TYR A 203 17.90 11.40 -3.05
C TYR A 203 16.68 12.33 -3.19
N LYS A 204 15.64 12.09 -2.40
CA LYS A 204 14.52 13.04 -2.27
C LYS A 204 15.01 14.33 -1.64
N GLU A 205 14.51 15.47 -2.13
CA GLU A 205 14.89 16.80 -1.62
C GLU A 205 14.46 16.98 -0.14
N GLY A 206 15.33 17.63 0.63
CA GLY A 206 15.06 17.94 2.05
C GLY A 206 15.20 16.76 3.02
N MET A 207 15.70 15.59 2.58
CA MET A 207 15.80 14.36 3.39
C MET A 207 17.15 13.63 3.25
N ALA A 208 18.21 14.36 2.91
CA ALA A 208 19.59 13.83 2.85
C ALA A 208 20.24 13.78 4.24
#